data_44bfc9035086de59459dcc172e2c1ed5
#
_entry.id   44bfc9035086de59459dcc172e2c1ed5
#
_cell.length_a   1.000
_cell.length_b   1.000
_cell.length_c   1.000
_cell.angle_alpha   90.00
_cell.angle_beta   90.00
_cell.angle_gamma   90.00
#
_symmetry.space_group_name_H-M   'P 1'
#
loop_
_entity.id
_entity.type
_entity.pdbx_description
1 polymer ?
#
loop_
_entity_poly.entity_id
_entity_poly.type
_entity_poly.pdbx_seq_one_letter_code
_entity_poly.pdbx_strand_id
1 'polypeptide(L)'
;MSKSLTHIILFLILSLFISERYYSQTIGDPIYDPNVDSYRIIAISNDSLESRSNTISVEKPYALYAPTAFSPDGDGINDYFNVVGQGLTNYTIEIYNRWGQMVFKSNDMSVKWDGNFRNKKAPAGTYVYKVNSVDFGSEIRLIKSGSVSLVR
;
A
#
# COMPACT_ATOMS: atom_id res chain seq x y z
N MET A 1 -5.43 59.27 -24.02
CA MET A 1 -5.51 57.83 -24.38
C MET A 1 -4.23 57.17 -23.87
N SER A 2 -4.26 56.59 -22.68
CA SER A 2 -3.13 55.85 -22.12
C SER A 2 -3.58 54.41 -21.94
N LYS A 3 -2.90 53.48 -22.64
CA LYS A 3 -3.13 52.07 -22.51
C LYS A 3 -2.25 51.58 -21.34
N SER A 4 -2.89 51.25 -20.24
CA SER A 4 -2.24 50.56 -19.13
C SER A 4 -1.96 49.11 -19.56
N LEU A 5 -0.67 48.78 -19.69
CA LEU A 5 -0.19 47.43 -19.95
C LEU A 5 -0.07 46.70 -18.60
N THR A 6 -1.08 45.92 -18.28
CA THR A 6 -1.06 45.07 -17.09
C THR A 6 -0.06 43.92 -17.34
N HIS A 7 1.09 43.98 -16.72
CA HIS A 7 2.04 42.89 -16.69
C HIS A 7 1.51 41.78 -15.78
N ILE A 8 1.04 40.70 -16.39
CA ILE A 8 0.80 39.44 -15.68
C ILE A 8 2.17 38.82 -15.40
N ILE A 9 2.66 39.02 -14.19
CA ILE A 9 3.82 38.30 -13.68
C ILE A 9 3.33 36.93 -13.26
N LEU A 10 3.61 35.96 -14.11
CA LEU A 10 3.38 34.54 -13.81
C LEU A 10 4.49 34.09 -12.83
N PHE A 11 4.22 34.19 -11.53
CA PHE A 11 5.06 33.54 -10.53
C PHE A 11 4.73 32.04 -10.52
N LEU A 12 5.60 31.26 -11.16
CA LEU A 12 5.67 29.83 -10.99
C LEU A 12 6.21 29.55 -9.57
N ILE A 13 5.34 29.51 -8.57
CA ILE A 13 5.68 28.96 -7.27
C ILE A 13 5.70 27.43 -7.48
N LEU A 14 6.90 26.86 -7.46
CA LEU A 14 7.15 25.45 -7.35
C LEU A 14 6.69 25.01 -5.94
N SER A 15 5.38 24.85 -5.76
CA SER A 15 4.82 24.37 -4.51
C SER A 15 5.06 22.87 -4.41
N LEU A 16 5.63 22.46 -3.29
CA LEU A 16 5.79 21.08 -2.83
C LEU A 16 4.61 20.21 -3.26
N PHE A 17 4.94 19.02 -3.80
CA PHE A 17 3.97 17.96 -3.97
C PHE A 17 3.46 17.53 -2.60
N ILE A 18 2.33 18.07 -2.18
CA ILE A 18 1.60 17.58 -1.01
C ILE A 18 0.74 16.44 -1.52
N SER A 19 1.13 15.22 -1.20
CA SER A 19 0.29 14.04 -1.34
C SER A 19 -0.83 14.16 -0.29
N GLU A 20 -1.91 14.84 -0.61
CA GLU A 20 -3.10 14.89 0.24
C GLU A 20 -3.92 13.61 0.03
N ARG A 21 -3.93 12.76 1.05
CA ARG A 21 -4.90 11.67 1.13
C ARG A 21 -6.24 12.27 1.57
N TYR A 22 -7.10 12.57 0.61
CA TYR A 22 -8.46 12.99 0.91
C TYR A 22 -9.34 11.78 1.20
N TYR A 23 -9.81 11.69 2.44
CA TYR A 23 -11.00 10.92 2.80
C TYR A 23 -12.19 11.89 2.82
N SER A 24 -12.81 12.12 1.69
CA SER A 24 -14.11 12.77 1.61
C SER A 24 -14.88 12.18 0.44
N GLN A 25 -15.91 11.42 0.74
CA GLN A 25 -16.90 10.99 -0.26
C GLN A 25 -17.83 12.17 -0.53
N THR A 26 -17.47 13.02 -1.49
CA THR A 26 -18.40 13.92 -2.15
C THR A 26 -18.71 13.37 -3.53
N ILE A 27 -19.98 13.45 -3.95
CA ILE A 27 -20.45 13.03 -5.27
C ILE A 27 -19.57 13.68 -6.35
N GLY A 28 -18.73 12.87 -7.02
CA GLY A 28 -17.80 13.34 -8.06
C GLY A 28 -16.30 13.12 -7.78
N ASP A 29 -15.91 12.73 -6.56
CA ASP A 29 -14.52 12.33 -6.31
C ASP A 29 -14.25 10.92 -6.87
N PRO A 30 -13.06 10.68 -7.47
CA PRO A 30 -12.70 9.35 -7.93
C PRO A 30 -12.75 8.37 -6.76
N ILE A 31 -13.37 7.20 -6.99
CA ILE A 31 -13.40 6.10 -6.02
C ILE A 31 -11.95 5.84 -5.59
N TYR A 32 -11.70 5.86 -4.26
CA TYR A 32 -10.37 5.54 -3.74
C TYR A 32 -9.99 4.11 -4.13
N ASP A 33 -8.96 4.00 -4.95
CA ASP A 33 -8.32 2.72 -5.28
C ASP A 33 -6.94 2.67 -4.61
N PRO A 34 -6.66 1.72 -3.73
CA PRO A 34 -5.36 1.61 -3.06
C PRO A 34 -4.20 1.35 -4.03
N ASN A 35 -4.49 0.90 -5.26
CA ASN A 35 -3.51 0.60 -6.30
C ASN A 35 -3.23 1.77 -7.24
N VAL A 36 -3.91 2.91 -7.04
CA VAL A 36 -3.78 4.08 -7.93
C VAL A 36 -3.45 5.31 -7.11
N ASP A 37 -2.44 6.06 -7.54
CA ASP A 37 -2.15 7.40 -7.02
C ASP A 37 -2.74 8.44 -7.97
N SER A 38 -3.50 9.39 -7.42
CA SER A 38 -4.12 10.47 -8.18
C SER A 38 -3.46 11.80 -7.86
N TYR A 39 -3.09 12.54 -8.90
CA TYR A 39 -2.39 13.82 -8.80
C TYR A 39 -3.17 14.91 -9.51
N ARG A 40 -3.20 16.10 -8.91
CA ARG A 40 -3.67 17.34 -9.56
C ARG A 40 -2.84 18.53 -9.11
N ILE A 41 -2.78 19.55 -9.94
CA ILE A 41 -2.13 20.82 -9.61
C ILE A 41 -3.21 21.79 -9.14
N ILE A 42 -2.95 22.46 -8.03
CA ILE A 42 -3.77 23.54 -7.50
C ILE A 42 -2.92 24.81 -7.56
N ALA A 43 -3.34 25.80 -8.32
CA ALA A 43 -2.74 27.13 -8.37
C ALA A 43 -3.55 28.07 -7.48
N ILE A 44 -2.88 28.74 -6.54
CA ILE A 44 -3.49 29.70 -5.62
C ILE A 44 -2.97 31.09 -5.96
N SER A 45 -3.87 32.04 -6.26
CA SER A 45 -3.52 33.43 -6.48
C SER A 45 -3.30 34.17 -5.15
N ASN A 46 -2.68 35.37 -5.21
CA ASN A 46 -2.51 36.22 -4.01
C ASN A 46 -3.83 36.62 -3.34
N ASP A 47 -4.94 36.57 -4.09
CA ASP A 47 -6.30 36.86 -3.59
C ASP A 47 -7.02 35.60 -3.08
N SER A 48 -6.27 34.50 -2.85
CA SER A 48 -6.78 33.20 -2.39
C SER A 48 -7.76 32.53 -3.35
N LEU A 49 -7.75 32.91 -4.63
CA LEU A 49 -8.50 32.20 -5.67
C LEU A 49 -7.77 30.92 -6.07
N GLU A 50 -8.48 29.79 -6.02
CA GLU A 50 -7.96 28.50 -6.42
C GLU A 50 -8.34 28.16 -7.85
N SER A 51 -7.36 27.69 -8.62
CA SER A 51 -7.57 27.06 -9.92
C SER A 51 -7.03 25.64 -9.86
N ARG A 52 -7.84 24.67 -10.28
CA ARG A 52 -7.50 23.23 -10.18
C ARG A 52 -7.36 22.65 -11.57
N SER A 53 -6.28 21.90 -11.82
CA SER A 53 -6.12 21.11 -13.04
C SER A 53 -7.05 19.90 -13.07
N ASN A 54 -7.11 19.22 -14.22
CA ASN A 54 -7.60 17.83 -14.27
C ASN A 54 -6.78 16.92 -13.35
N THR A 55 -7.39 15.83 -12.94
CA THR A 55 -6.72 14.76 -12.17
C THR A 55 -6.07 13.77 -13.15
N ILE A 56 -4.83 13.39 -12.86
CA ILE A 56 -4.12 12.29 -13.54
C ILE A 56 -3.99 11.15 -12.55
N SER A 57 -4.37 9.94 -12.97
CA SER A 57 -4.24 8.73 -12.18
C SER A 57 -3.08 7.88 -12.71
N VAL A 58 -2.23 7.40 -11.80
CA VAL A 58 -1.07 6.57 -12.10
C VAL A 58 -1.19 5.28 -11.29
N GLU A 59 -1.16 4.15 -11.98
CA GLU A 59 -1.17 2.83 -11.33
C GLU A 59 0.13 2.60 -10.58
N LYS A 60 0.03 2.07 -9.36
CA LYS A 60 1.20 1.69 -8.56
C LYS A 60 1.84 0.45 -9.15
N PRO A 61 3.16 0.43 -9.34
CA PRO A 61 3.83 -0.77 -9.80
C PRO A 61 3.67 -1.89 -8.76
N TYR A 62 3.54 -3.13 -9.25
CA TYR A 62 3.52 -4.30 -8.38
C TYR A 62 4.77 -4.37 -7.52
N ALA A 63 4.59 -4.50 -6.23
CA ALA A 63 5.67 -4.79 -5.28
C ALA A 63 5.13 -5.65 -4.14
N LEU A 64 5.92 -6.63 -3.71
CA LEU A 64 5.60 -7.51 -2.59
C LEU A 64 6.86 -7.77 -1.76
N TYR A 65 6.80 -7.40 -0.49
CA TYR A 65 7.86 -7.63 0.50
C TYR A 65 7.37 -8.55 1.60
N ALA A 66 8.22 -9.50 1.99
CA ALA A 66 8.01 -10.39 3.13
C ALA A 66 9.26 -10.43 3.98
N PRO A 67 9.17 -10.23 5.30
CA PRO A 67 10.31 -10.37 6.21
C PRO A 67 10.80 -11.81 6.28
N THR A 68 12.05 -12.00 6.71
CA THR A 68 12.68 -13.32 6.83
C THR A 68 12.54 -13.93 8.22
N ALA A 69 12.18 -13.11 9.22
CA ALA A 69 11.97 -13.56 10.60
C ALA A 69 10.96 -12.65 11.33
N PHE A 70 10.38 -13.17 12.40
CA PHE A 70 9.57 -12.42 13.37
C PHE A 70 9.63 -13.08 14.75
N SER A 71 9.37 -12.29 15.80
CA SER A 71 9.46 -12.73 17.21
C SER A 71 8.22 -12.28 17.99
N PRO A 72 7.18 -13.11 18.11
CA PRO A 72 5.95 -12.74 18.82
C PRO A 72 6.14 -12.90 20.35
N ASP A 73 6.88 -11.96 20.95
CA ASP A 73 7.16 -11.89 22.40
C ASP A 73 6.37 -10.79 23.12
N GLY A 74 5.69 -9.90 22.35
CA GLY A 74 4.81 -8.85 22.85
C GLY A 74 5.51 -7.55 23.18
N ASP A 75 6.72 -7.33 22.68
CA ASP A 75 7.48 -6.08 22.87
C ASP A 75 7.06 -4.95 21.91
N GLY A 76 6.19 -5.26 20.94
CA GLY A 76 5.69 -4.33 19.92
C GLY A 76 6.58 -4.29 18.66
N ILE A 77 7.67 -5.05 18.61
CA ILE A 77 8.61 -5.08 17.49
C ILE A 77 8.61 -6.47 16.84
N ASN A 78 8.25 -6.55 15.57
CA ASN A 78 8.20 -7.80 14.81
C ASN A 78 7.34 -8.92 15.45
N ASP A 79 6.32 -8.55 16.23
CA ASP A 79 5.40 -9.49 16.87
C ASP A 79 4.55 -10.29 15.88
N TYR A 80 4.49 -9.85 14.64
CA TYR A 80 3.65 -10.44 13.61
C TYR A 80 4.44 -10.68 12.33
N PHE A 81 4.18 -11.80 11.68
CA PHE A 81 4.57 -11.97 10.29
C PHE A 81 3.56 -11.26 9.38
N ASN A 82 4.03 -10.27 8.67
CA ASN A 82 3.24 -9.48 7.74
C ASN A 82 3.92 -9.37 6.39
N VAL A 83 3.18 -9.70 5.33
CA VAL A 83 3.59 -9.44 3.96
C VAL A 83 2.96 -8.13 3.52
N VAL A 84 3.77 -7.21 3.02
CA VAL A 84 3.32 -5.89 2.52
C VAL A 84 3.46 -5.85 1.01
N GLY A 85 2.48 -5.25 0.35
CA GLY A 85 2.49 -5.12 -1.10
C GLY A 85 1.69 -3.93 -1.59
N GLN A 86 1.89 -3.58 -2.85
CA GLN A 86 1.13 -2.57 -3.59
C GLN A 86 0.96 -2.98 -5.04
N GLY A 87 0.03 -2.32 -5.76
CA GLY A 87 -0.24 -2.62 -7.18
C GLY A 87 -0.74 -4.04 -7.39
N LEU A 88 -1.50 -4.60 -6.45
CA LEU A 88 -1.98 -5.98 -6.54
C LEU A 88 -3.42 -6.14 -6.09
N THR A 89 -4.06 -7.17 -6.62
CA THR A 89 -5.41 -7.61 -6.27
C THR A 89 -5.42 -9.11 -6.00
N ASN A 90 -6.57 -9.64 -5.56
CA ASN A 90 -6.78 -11.07 -5.33
C ASN A 90 -5.70 -11.72 -4.46
N TYR A 91 -5.27 -10.99 -3.41
CA TYR A 91 -4.25 -11.45 -2.47
C TYR A 91 -4.73 -12.64 -1.66
N THR A 92 -3.87 -13.64 -1.54
CA THR A 92 -4.03 -14.75 -0.59
C THR A 92 -2.66 -15.17 -0.09
N ILE A 93 -2.50 -15.26 1.22
CA ILE A 93 -1.34 -15.84 1.88
C ILE A 93 -1.68 -17.15 2.56
N GLU A 94 -0.79 -18.11 2.44
CA GLU A 94 -0.83 -19.40 3.13
C GLU A 94 0.52 -19.66 3.77
N ILE A 95 0.53 -20.11 5.04
CA ILE A 95 1.76 -20.43 5.77
C ILE A 95 1.69 -21.87 6.24
N TYR A 96 2.80 -22.58 6.06
CA TYR A 96 2.92 -24.01 6.33
C TYR A 96 4.09 -24.29 7.27
N ASN A 97 3.89 -25.26 8.17
CA ASN A 97 4.97 -25.80 9.00
C ASN A 97 5.83 -26.81 8.20
N ARG A 98 6.91 -27.32 8.83
CA ARG A 98 7.84 -28.29 8.23
C ARG A 98 7.20 -29.62 7.80
N TRP A 99 5.98 -29.92 8.28
CA TRP A 99 5.23 -31.13 7.89
C TRP A 99 4.23 -30.85 6.76
N GLY A 100 4.26 -29.65 6.17
CA GLY A 100 3.32 -29.26 5.12
C GLY A 100 1.90 -28.96 5.62
N GLN A 101 1.71 -28.87 6.94
CA GLN A 101 0.43 -28.50 7.51
C GLN A 101 0.26 -26.98 7.45
N MET A 102 -0.88 -26.52 6.91
CA MET A 102 -1.23 -25.11 6.89
C MET A 102 -1.51 -24.62 8.32
N VAL A 103 -0.79 -23.60 8.75
CA VAL A 103 -0.92 -23.00 10.08
C VAL A 103 -1.61 -21.65 10.05
N PHE A 104 -1.60 -20.95 8.90
CA PHE A 104 -2.27 -19.66 8.73
C PHE A 104 -2.71 -19.48 7.28
N LYS A 105 -3.83 -18.79 7.10
CA LYS A 105 -4.33 -18.34 5.79
C LYS A 105 -5.10 -17.04 5.95
N SER A 106 -4.89 -16.10 5.01
CA SER A 106 -5.68 -14.88 4.90
C SER A 106 -5.82 -14.45 3.45
N ASN A 107 -6.93 -13.81 3.12
CA ASN A 107 -7.14 -13.08 1.86
C ASN A 107 -7.04 -11.56 2.06
N ASP A 108 -6.74 -11.10 3.26
CA ASP A 108 -6.63 -9.72 3.65
C ASP A 108 -5.20 -9.44 4.11
N MET A 109 -4.54 -8.46 3.47
CA MET A 109 -3.16 -8.05 3.80
C MET A 109 -3.04 -7.37 5.16
N SER A 110 -4.15 -6.86 5.72
CA SER A 110 -4.15 -6.28 7.08
C SER A 110 -4.08 -7.33 8.17
N VAL A 111 -4.49 -8.56 7.86
CA VAL A 111 -4.49 -9.69 8.80
C VAL A 111 -3.12 -10.35 8.82
N LYS A 112 -2.45 -10.27 9.95
CA LYS A 112 -1.09 -10.74 10.19
C LYS A 112 -1.08 -12.05 10.96
N TRP A 113 -0.06 -12.88 10.78
CA TRP A 113 0.11 -14.08 11.59
C TRP A 113 0.87 -13.76 12.89
N ASP A 114 0.27 -14.08 14.02
CA ASP A 114 0.79 -13.85 15.37
C ASP A 114 1.66 -15.02 15.90
N GLY A 115 2.03 -15.97 15.05
CA GLY A 115 2.79 -17.14 15.46
C GLY A 115 1.97 -18.16 16.26
N ASN A 116 0.63 -18.08 16.24
CA ASN A 116 -0.24 -19.08 16.88
C ASN A 116 -0.85 -20.02 15.83
N PHE A 117 -1.15 -21.24 16.27
CA PHE A 117 -1.90 -22.23 15.52
C PHE A 117 -2.84 -22.98 16.46
N ARG A 118 -4.14 -23.02 16.12
CA ARG A 118 -5.20 -23.65 16.95
C ARG A 118 -5.21 -23.16 18.40
N ASN A 119 -5.11 -21.85 18.61
CA ASN A 119 -5.07 -21.20 19.93
C ASN A 119 -3.88 -21.60 20.80
N LYS A 120 -2.81 -22.11 20.22
CA LYS A 120 -1.56 -22.43 20.92
C LYS A 120 -0.37 -21.79 20.20
N LYS A 121 0.66 -21.46 20.94
CA LYS A 121 1.92 -20.96 20.38
C LYS A 121 2.50 -22.01 19.43
N ALA A 122 2.71 -21.64 18.17
CA ALA A 122 3.39 -22.49 17.21
C ALA A 122 4.86 -22.63 17.61
N PRO A 123 5.50 -23.78 17.43
CA PRO A 123 6.91 -23.97 17.78
C PRO A 123 7.84 -22.99 17.05
N ALA A 124 8.91 -22.55 17.72
CA ALA A 124 9.99 -21.82 17.07
C ALA A 124 10.59 -22.65 15.94
N GLY A 125 10.95 -22.02 14.84
CA GLY A 125 11.51 -22.69 13.67
C GLY A 125 11.12 -22.04 12.36
N THR A 126 11.44 -22.71 11.26
CA THR A 126 11.18 -22.22 9.90
C THR A 126 9.82 -22.67 9.40
N TYR A 127 9.11 -21.72 8.83
CA TYR A 127 7.82 -21.89 8.15
C TYR A 127 7.96 -21.46 6.69
N VAL A 128 7.18 -22.08 5.80
CA VAL A 128 7.13 -21.73 4.39
C VAL A 128 5.85 -20.94 4.14
N TYR A 129 5.96 -19.81 3.47
CA TYR A 129 4.79 -19.06 3.03
C TYR A 129 4.65 -19.11 1.51
N LYS A 130 3.40 -19.01 1.06
CA LYS A 130 3.03 -18.86 -0.34
C LYS A 130 2.02 -17.72 -0.46
N VAL A 131 2.34 -16.74 -1.29
CA VAL A 131 1.44 -15.64 -1.64
C VAL A 131 1.01 -15.80 -3.08
N ASN A 132 -0.30 -15.80 -3.31
CA ASN A 132 -0.90 -15.66 -4.63
C ASN A 132 -1.49 -14.26 -4.73
N SER A 133 -1.26 -13.59 -5.84
CA SER A 133 -1.79 -12.26 -6.13
C SER A 133 -1.93 -12.06 -7.62
N VAL A 134 -2.61 -10.99 -8.01
CA VAL A 134 -2.71 -10.54 -9.39
C VAL A 134 -2.12 -9.15 -9.45
N ASP A 135 -1.23 -8.90 -10.40
CA ASP A 135 -0.75 -7.55 -10.71
C ASP A 135 -1.92 -6.70 -11.21
N PHE A 136 -2.14 -5.56 -10.57
CA PHE A 136 -3.28 -4.69 -10.87
C PHE A 136 -3.24 -4.15 -12.31
N GLY A 137 -2.05 -3.71 -12.76
CA GLY A 137 -1.90 -3.09 -14.09
C GLY A 137 -1.89 -4.09 -15.23
N SER A 138 -1.22 -5.24 -15.08
CA SER A 138 -1.08 -6.24 -16.14
C SER A 138 -2.08 -7.39 -16.07
N GLU A 139 -2.84 -7.50 -14.97
CA GLU A 139 -3.74 -8.62 -14.66
C GLU A 139 -3.06 -9.99 -14.63
N ILE A 140 -1.74 -10.02 -14.56
CA ILE A 140 -0.96 -11.26 -14.51
C ILE A 140 -1.01 -11.84 -13.09
N ARG A 141 -1.31 -13.16 -13.01
CA ARG A 141 -1.23 -13.89 -11.74
C ARG A 141 0.22 -14.12 -11.35
N LEU A 142 0.56 -13.74 -10.13
CA LEU A 142 1.88 -13.87 -9.55
C LEU A 142 1.84 -14.76 -8.32
N ILE A 143 2.86 -15.61 -8.20
CA ILE A 143 3.04 -16.48 -7.04
C ILE A 143 4.41 -16.19 -6.46
N LYS A 144 4.44 -15.78 -5.19
CA LYS A 144 5.67 -15.60 -4.43
C LYS A 144 5.69 -16.59 -3.26
N SER A 145 6.77 -17.34 -3.12
CA SER A 145 6.99 -18.23 -1.97
C SER A 145 8.34 -17.96 -1.35
N GLY A 146 8.46 -18.28 -0.07
CA GLY A 146 9.68 -18.11 0.69
C GLY A 146 9.57 -18.75 2.06
N SER A 147 10.59 -18.51 2.89
CA SER A 147 10.61 -18.98 4.26
C SER A 147 10.65 -17.82 5.24
N VAL A 148 10.08 -18.03 6.41
CA VAL A 148 10.13 -17.13 7.56
C VAL A 148 10.52 -17.90 8.81
N SER A 149 11.41 -17.34 9.62
CA SER A 149 11.81 -17.90 10.91
C SER A 149 10.98 -17.30 12.03
N LEU A 150 10.26 -18.14 12.77
CA LEU A 150 9.63 -17.77 14.03
C LEU A 150 10.64 -17.95 15.14
N VAL A 151 10.98 -16.85 15.81
CA VAL A 151 11.94 -16.80 16.93
C VAL A 151 11.15 -16.58 18.23
N ARG A 152 11.63 -17.17 19.35
CA ARG A 152 11.06 -16.98 20.70
C ARG A 152 12.16 -17.02 21.72
#